data_eb7b7bfce9d94b499717b6f5865a8fba
#
_entry.id   eb7b7bfce9d94b499717b6f5865a8fba
#
_cell.length_a   1.000
_cell.length_b   1.000
_cell.length_c   1.000
_cell.angle_alpha   90.00
_cell.angle_beta   90.00
_cell.angle_gamma   90.00
#
_symmetry.space_group_name_H-M   'P 1'
#
loop_
_entity.id
_entity.type
_entity.pdbx_description
1 polymer ?
#
loop_
_entity_poly.entity_id
_entity_poly.type
_entity_poly.pdbx_seq_one_letter_code
_entity_poly.pdbx_strand_id
1 'polypeptide(L)'
;SAFQYDTFTYEESLSNAVRINKTNKVFTANEAPKEIEIFLHHEMAQTPIYPKYIFFFCKSASLHGGETPLCRSDYLFDELLKADPDLVARFEKNGVIYNSIMSSGDELVSGQGRSWQKTLGVKSKKEAEIRLSDLGYSWNWIEGDSLSVTTKPFAAIKELMDGNKSFFNQVLAASLGWKKNSENDLSPVKFGNGEEIPKSSIQIISKLAQSLTLLREWEDNDIVLIDNYRVMHGRKPYSGGKNREVLVSLTT
;
A
#
# COMPACT_ATOMS: atom_id res chain seq x y z
N SER A 1 -11.80 -5.94 -24.71
CA SER A 1 -10.46 -5.67 -24.17
C SER A 1 -9.50 -6.74 -24.65
N ALA A 2 -8.23 -6.40 -24.88
CA ALA A 2 -7.19 -7.36 -25.29
C ALA A 2 -6.88 -8.38 -24.16
N PHE A 3 -7.23 -8.03 -22.92
CA PHE A 3 -7.09 -8.89 -21.75
C PHE A 3 -8.47 -9.14 -21.13
N GLN A 4 -8.81 -10.39 -20.89
CA GLN A 4 -10.08 -10.82 -20.28
C GLN A 4 -9.91 -10.88 -18.75
N TYR A 5 -9.60 -9.74 -18.12
CA TYR A 5 -9.53 -9.63 -16.66
C TYR A 5 -10.75 -8.90 -16.12
N ASP A 6 -11.26 -9.36 -15.00
CA ASP A 6 -12.26 -8.62 -14.24
C ASP A 6 -11.63 -7.37 -13.63
N THR A 7 -12.34 -6.27 -13.72
CA THR A 7 -11.84 -5.00 -13.20
C THR A 7 -12.16 -4.86 -11.73
N PHE A 8 -11.20 -4.30 -11.00
CA PHE A 8 -11.28 -3.98 -9.60
C PHE A 8 -11.31 -2.46 -9.41
N THR A 9 -12.13 -1.95 -8.50
CA THR A 9 -12.24 -0.50 -8.26
C THR A 9 -11.78 -0.11 -6.87
N TYR A 10 -11.25 1.11 -6.72
CA TYR A 10 -10.91 1.65 -5.41
C TYR A 10 -12.13 1.97 -4.54
N GLU A 11 -13.30 2.16 -5.13
CA GLU A 11 -14.54 2.43 -4.39
C GLU A 11 -14.97 1.23 -3.55
N GLU A 12 -14.74 0.03 -4.07
CA GLU A 12 -15.03 -1.24 -3.39
C GLU A 12 -13.89 -1.68 -2.47
N SER A 13 -12.74 -1.01 -2.54
CA SER A 13 -11.58 -1.30 -1.73
C SER A 13 -11.62 -0.55 -0.40
N LEU A 14 -11.01 -1.13 0.60
CA LEU A 14 -10.75 -0.49 1.90
C LEU A 14 -9.46 0.34 1.89
N SER A 15 -8.96 0.72 0.71
CA SER A 15 -7.77 1.54 0.58
C SER A 15 -8.02 2.97 1.04
N ASN A 16 -7.16 3.48 1.90
CA ASN A 16 -7.17 4.86 2.38
C ASN A 16 -6.43 5.83 1.43
N ALA A 17 -5.95 5.37 0.27
CA ALA A 17 -5.28 6.21 -0.71
C ALA A 17 -6.30 7.08 -1.48
N VAL A 18 -5.99 8.38 -1.61
CA VAL A 18 -6.80 9.29 -2.43
C VAL A 18 -6.47 9.08 -3.89
N ARG A 19 -7.50 8.87 -4.70
CA ARG A 19 -7.42 8.68 -6.15
C ARG A 19 -8.52 9.49 -6.84
N ILE A 20 -8.25 9.94 -8.04
CA ILE A 20 -9.23 10.61 -8.90
C ILE A 20 -9.66 9.64 -9.99
N ASN A 21 -10.96 9.40 -10.08
CA ASN A 21 -11.54 8.58 -11.14
C ASN A 21 -11.47 9.35 -12.48
N LYS A 22 -10.80 8.78 -13.46
CA LYS A 22 -10.79 9.29 -14.84
C LYS A 22 -11.91 8.62 -15.64
N THR A 23 -12.15 7.35 -15.36
CA THR A 23 -13.30 6.56 -15.82
C THR A 23 -13.74 5.64 -14.69
N ASN A 24 -14.73 4.80 -14.92
CA ASN A 24 -15.13 3.76 -13.96
C ASN A 24 -14.07 2.66 -13.72
N LYS A 25 -12.97 2.61 -14.52
CA LYS A 25 -11.94 1.57 -14.48
C LYS A 25 -10.51 2.10 -14.47
N VAL A 26 -10.35 3.41 -14.61
CA VAL A 26 -9.05 4.07 -14.68
C VAL A 26 -9.01 5.22 -13.68
N PHE A 27 -7.97 5.23 -12.87
CA PHE A 27 -7.77 6.18 -11.79
C PHE A 27 -6.41 6.86 -11.93
N THR A 28 -6.19 7.96 -11.23
CA THR A 28 -4.83 8.47 -11.02
C THR A 28 -4.04 7.49 -10.16
N ALA A 29 -2.75 7.33 -10.42
CA ALA A 29 -1.94 6.37 -9.67
C ALA A 29 -1.74 6.78 -8.20
N ASN A 30 -1.62 8.07 -7.91
CA ASN A 30 -1.54 8.59 -6.55
C ASN A 30 -1.67 10.12 -6.54
N GLU A 31 -2.35 10.68 -5.54
CA GLU A 31 -2.55 12.12 -5.33
C GLU A 31 -1.65 12.70 -4.22
N ALA A 32 -0.70 11.93 -3.69
CA ALA A 32 0.25 12.45 -2.71
C ALA A 32 1.10 13.57 -3.33
N PRO A 33 1.48 14.61 -2.54
CA PRO A 33 2.36 15.68 -2.98
C PRO A 33 3.61 15.14 -3.70
N LYS A 34 4.08 15.90 -4.68
CA LYS A 34 5.20 15.47 -5.54
C LYS A 34 6.52 15.28 -4.80
N GLU A 35 6.69 15.97 -3.67
CA GLU A 35 7.86 15.91 -2.79
C GLU A 35 7.88 14.67 -1.89
N ILE A 36 6.73 14.00 -1.76
CA ILE A 36 6.58 12.82 -0.89
C ILE A 36 6.99 11.55 -1.65
N GLU A 37 7.92 10.80 -1.08
CA GLU A 37 8.22 9.45 -1.53
C GLU A 37 7.11 8.49 -1.13
N ILE A 38 6.69 7.63 -2.05
CA ILE A 38 5.84 6.47 -1.76
C ILE A 38 6.74 5.25 -1.73
N PHE A 39 6.91 4.71 -0.53
CA PHE A 39 7.79 3.56 -0.31
C PHE A 39 7.22 2.29 -0.92
N LEU A 40 8.09 1.30 -1.14
CA LEU A 40 7.74 0.00 -1.70
C LEU A 40 6.61 -0.68 -0.93
N HIS A 41 5.60 -1.13 -1.67
CA HIS A 41 4.41 -1.80 -1.15
C HIS A 41 3.76 -2.67 -2.22
N HIS A 42 3.00 -3.66 -1.78
CA HIS A 42 2.01 -4.33 -2.62
C HIS A 42 0.69 -3.56 -2.57
N GLU A 43 0.06 -3.34 -3.71
CA GLU A 43 -1.19 -2.60 -3.77
C GLU A 43 -2.27 -3.26 -2.90
N MET A 44 -2.80 -2.51 -1.94
CA MET A 44 -3.88 -2.92 -1.02
C MET A 44 -3.56 -4.13 -0.13
N ALA A 45 -2.32 -4.53 0.07
CA ALA A 45 -1.97 -5.66 0.94
C ALA A 45 -2.33 -5.45 2.42
N GLN A 46 -2.71 -4.24 2.82
CA GLN A 46 -3.24 -3.92 4.16
C GLN A 46 -4.76 -4.12 4.27
N THR A 47 -5.41 -4.64 3.23
CA THR A 47 -6.85 -4.88 3.17
C THR A 47 -7.15 -6.35 2.82
N PRO A 48 -8.35 -6.85 3.09
CA PRO A 48 -8.70 -8.23 2.75
C PRO A 48 -8.91 -8.46 1.24
N ILE A 49 -9.04 -7.39 0.45
CA ILE A 49 -9.34 -7.44 -0.98
C ILE A 49 -8.28 -6.63 -1.72
N TYR A 50 -7.54 -7.24 -2.60
CA TYR A 50 -6.45 -6.62 -3.36
C TYR A 50 -6.39 -7.15 -4.80
N PRO A 51 -5.93 -6.32 -5.76
CA PRO A 51 -5.81 -6.74 -7.16
C PRO A 51 -4.68 -7.74 -7.36
N LYS A 52 -4.81 -8.58 -8.38
CA LYS A 52 -3.74 -9.48 -8.84
C LYS A 52 -2.79 -8.76 -9.77
N TYR A 53 -3.33 -7.97 -10.70
CA TYR A 53 -2.52 -7.23 -11.66
C TYR A 53 -2.78 -5.73 -11.59
N ILE A 54 -1.74 -4.96 -11.85
CA ILE A 54 -1.77 -3.50 -11.89
C ILE A 54 -1.24 -3.07 -13.26
N PHE A 55 -2.03 -2.28 -13.97
CA PHE A 55 -1.61 -1.61 -15.19
C PHE A 55 -1.33 -0.15 -14.86
N PHE A 56 -0.12 0.30 -15.10
CA PHE A 56 0.22 1.72 -15.10
C PHE A 56 0.34 2.22 -16.53
N PHE A 57 -0.16 3.43 -16.79
CA PHE A 57 0.00 4.15 -18.03
C PHE A 57 0.53 5.54 -17.75
N CYS A 58 1.69 5.87 -18.29
CA CYS A 58 2.26 7.21 -18.21
C CYS A 58 1.66 8.11 -19.28
N LYS A 59 0.71 8.96 -18.90
CA LYS A 59 0.14 9.95 -19.80
C LYS A 59 1.08 11.16 -19.96
N SER A 60 1.77 11.54 -18.89
CA SER A 60 2.77 12.61 -18.89
C SER A 60 3.84 12.32 -17.86
N ALA A 61 5.08 12.20 -18.30
CA ALA A 61 6.23 12.01 -17.45
C ALA A 61 6.64 13.33 -16.76
N SER A 62 7.29 13.22 -15.59
CA SER A 62 7.95 14.36 -14.93
C SER A 62 9.25 14.70 -15.66
N LEU A 63 9.71 15.95 -15.52
CA LEU A 63 10.98 16.33 -16.09
C LEU A 63 12.17 15.77 -15.31
N HIS A 64 12.01 15.68 -13.97
CA HIS A 64 13.03 15.15 -13.06
C HIS A 64 12.40 14.30 -11.99
N GLY A 65 12.93 13.11 -11.75
CA GLY A 65 12.43 12.17 -10.75
C GLY A 65 11.10 11.51 -11.14
N GLY A 66 10.38 11.02 -10.16
CA GLY A 66 9.08 10.39 -10.38
C GLY A 66 9.16 8.96 -10.91
N GLU A 67 10.33 8.36 -10.84
CA GLU A 67 10.55 6.97 -11.18
C GLU A 67 9.64 6.07 -10.34
N THR A 68 9.29 4.92 -10.88
CA THR A 68 8.61 3.87 -10.15
C THR A 68 9.64 2.81 -9.76
N PRO A 69 10.03 2.74 -8.46
CA PRO A 69 10.82 1.63 -7.97
C PRO A 69 9.99 0.35 -8.04
N LEU A 70 10.59 -0.71 -8.57
CA LEU A 70 10.00 -2.05 -8.69
C LEU A 70 10.92 -3.05 -7.99
N CYS A 71 10.38 -3.81 -7.03
CA CYS A 71 11.13 -4.81 -6.29
C CYS A 71 10.40 -6.16 -6.32
N ARG A 72 11.08 -7.21 -6.77
CA ARG A 72 10.61 -8.60 -6.72
C ARG A 72 10.57 -9.06 -5.27
N SER A 73 9.38 -9.18 -4.71
CA SER A 73 9.17 -9.54 -3.30
C SER A 73 9.33 -11.03 -3.01
N ASP A 74 9.32 -11.88 -4.02
CA ASP A 74 9.74 -13.29 -3.89
C ASP A 74 11.27 -13.37 -3.72
N TYR A 75 12.06 -12.63 -4.47
CA TYR A 75 13.51 -12.53 -4.25
C TYR A 75 13.83 -11.86 -2.91
N LEU A 76 13.05 -10.84 -2.52
CA LEU A 76 13.21 -10.23 -1.20
C LEU A 76 12.94 -11.25 -0.07
N PHE A 77 11.94 -12.11 -0.23
CA PHE A 77 11.66 -13.18 0.71
C PHE A 77 12.88 -14.12 0.86
N ASP A 78 13.47 -14.55 -0.26
CA ASP A 78 14.62 -15.46 -0.27
C ASP A 78 15.85 -14.82 0.40
N GLU A 79 16.13 -13.56 0.10
CA GLU A 79 17.25 -12.84 0.71
C GLU A 79 17.00 -12.55 2.21
N LEU A 80 15.76 -12.25 2.59
CA LEU A 80 15.40 -12.06 3.99
C LEU A 80 15.50 -13.36 4.79
N LEU A 81 15.08 -14.49 4.20
CA LEU A 81 15.21 -15.80 4.80
C LEU A 81 16.67 -16.20 5.06
N LYS A 82 17.59 -15.81 4.17
CA LYS A 82 19.05 -16.01 4.36
C LYS A 82 19.63 -15.09 5.43
N ALA A 83 19.18 -13.82 5.48
CA ALA A 83 19.73 -12.80 6.36
C ALA A 83 19.20 -12.91 7.80
N ASP A 84 17.92 -13.23 7.98
CA ASP A 84 17.24 -13.27 9.28
C ASP A 84 16.05 -14.28 9.22
N PRO A 85 16.34 -15.59 9.33
CA PRO A 85 15.30 -16.63 9.29
C PRO A 85 14.31 -16.53 10.45
N ASP A 86 14.73 -16.03 11.62
CA ASP A 86 13.86 -15.87 12.78
C ASP A 86 12.83 -14.75 12.54
N LEU A 87 13.23 -13.68 11.88
CA LEU A 87 12.31 -12.62 11.47
C LEU A 87 11.26 -13.15 10.47
N VAL A 88 11.69 -13.94 9.50
CA VAL A 88 10.75 -14.57 8.53
C VAL A 88 9.77 -15.48 9.26
N ALA A 89 10.24 -16.33 10.17
CA ALA A 89 9.38 -17.22 10.97
C ALA A 89 8.37 -16.42 11.81
N ARG A 90 8.75 -15.26 12.35
CA ARG A 90 7.83 -14.37 13.07
C ARG A 90 6.74 -13.80 12.15
N PHE A 91 7.09 -13.37 10.94
CA PHE A 91 6.11 -12.91 9.95
C PHE A 91 5.16 -14.04 9.49
N GLU A 92 5.67 -15.24 9.27
CA GLU A 92 4.86 -16.40 8.90
C GLU A 92 3.88 -16.78 10.02
N LYS A 93 4.35 -16.81 11.26
CA LYS A 93 3.56 -17.21 12.41
C LYS A 93 2.49 -16.19 12.79
N ASN A 94 2.84 -14.91 12.82
CA ASN A 94 2.00 -13.87 13.40
C ASN A 94 1.27 -13.04 12.33
N GLY A 95 1.78 -12.97 11.10
CA GLY A 95 1.33 -11.96 10.15
C GLY A 95 1.60 -10.54 10.62
N VAL A 96 0.83 -9.59 10.12
CA VAL A 96 0.93 -8.17 10.46
C VAL A 96 -0.45 -7.55 10.68
N ILE A 97 -0.54 -6.56 11.58
CA ILE A 97 -1.68 -5.66 11.77
C ILE A 97 -1.28 -4.25 11.36
N TYR A 98 -2.24 -3.51 10.84
CA TYR A 98 -2.04 -2.11 10.44
C TYR A 98 -2.91 -1.20 11.29
N ASN A 99 -2.32 -0.09 11.72
CA ASN A 99 -3.01 0.98 12.44
C ASN A 99 -3.11 2.19 11.53
N SER A 100 -4.28 2.78 11.42
CA SER A 100 -4.52 3.99 10.64
C SER A 100 -5.51 4.90 11.34
N ILE A 101 -5.38 6.20 11.08
CA ILE A 101 -6.37 7.20 11.46
C ILE A 101 -7.00 7.71 10.18
N MET A 102 -8.32 7.69 10.14
CA MET A 102 -9.12 8.21 9.04
C MET A 102 -9.93 9.40 9.53
N SER A 103 -9.74 10.56 8.93
CA SER A 103 -10.51 11.77 9.25
C SER A 103 -11.94 11.70 8.67
N SER A 104 -12.80 12.64 9.09
CA SER A 104 -14.16 12.80 8.55
C SER A 104 -14.19 13.47 7.17
N GLY A 105 -13.07 14.04 6.71
CA GLY A 105 -12.88 14.64 5.39
C GLY A 105 -11.64 14.09 4.70
N ASP A 106 -11.56 14.21 3.37
CA ASP A 106 -10.36 13.80 2.64
C ASP A 106 -9.21 14.77 2.91
N GLU A 107 -8.02 14.23 3.14
CA GLU A 107 -6.78 14.99 3.36
C GLU A 107 -5.73 14.59 2.32
N LEU A 108 -5.18 15.58 1.60
CA LEU A 108 -4.15 15.39 0.57
C LEU A 108 -2.73 15.62 1.09
N VAL A 109 -2.41 15.18 2.29
CA VAL A 109 -1.12 15.50 2.95
C VAL A 109 -0.11 14.36 2.85
N SER A 110 -0.56 13.16 2.51
CA SER A 110 0.28 11.96 2.38
C SER A 110 -0.29 11.03 1.29
N GLY A 111 0.32 9.88 1.09
CA GLY A 111 -0.23 8.83 0.21
C GLY A 111 -1.56 8.24 0.71
N GLN A 112 -1.93 8.53 1.94
CA GLN A 112 -3.20 8.19 2.58
C GLN A 112 -3.95 9.48 2.93
N GLY A 113 -5.27 9.42 3.08
CA GLY A 113 -6.05 10.60 3.45
C GLY A 113 -7.49 10.57 2.98
N ARG A 114 -7.96 9.42 2.51
CA ARG A 114 -9.38 9.21 2.19
C ARG A 114 -10.17 9.13 3.49
N SER A 115 -11.29 9.84 3.56
CA SER A 115 -12.15 9.85 4.75
C SER A 115 -12.67 8.47 5.12
N TRP A 116 -13.05 8.26 6.39
CA TRP A 116 -13.58 6.97 6.85
C TRP A 116 -14.88 6.60 6.13
N GLN A 117 -15.74 7.58 5.79
CA GLN A 117 -16.97 7.34 5.05
C GLN A 117 -16.66 6.73 3.68
N LYS A 118 -15.73 7.33 2.95
CA LYS A 118 -15.35 6.85 1.61
C LYS A 118 -14.56 5.56 1.67
N THR A 119 -13.65 5.42 2.65
CA THR A 119 -12.82 4.21 2.82
C THR A 119 -13.66 2.98 3.15
N LEU A 120 -14.64 3.13 4.03
CA LEU A 120 -15.53 2.04 4.44
C LEU A 120 -16.78 1.90 3.55
N GLY A 121 -17.04 2.86 2.66
CA GLY A 121 -18.24 2.88 1.81
C GLY A 121 -19.53 3.07 2.59
N VAL A 122 -19.53 3.91 3.63
CA VAL A 122 -20.66 4.11 4.56
C VAL A 122 -21.00 5.58 4.73
N LYS A 123 -22.18 5.87 5.30
CA LYS A 123 -22.67 7.24 5.48
C LYS A 123 -22.78 7.67 6.95
N SER A 124 -22.75 6.74 7.88
CA SER A 124 -22.91 7.00 9.32
C SER A 124 -21.92 6.23 10.17
N LYS A 125 -21.69 6.72 11.41
CA LYS A 125 -20.86 6.03 12.40
C LYS A 125 -21.37 4.63 12.68
N LYS A 126 -22.68 4.46 12.81
CA LYS A 126 -23.31 3.16 13.06
C LYS A 126 -23.02 2.15 11.93
N GLU A 127 -23.11 2.58 10.69
CA GLU A 127 -22.74 1.74 9.54
C GLU A 127 -21.26 1.42 9.53
N ALA A 128 -20.39 2.40 9.89
CA ALA A 128 -18.96 2.19 10.01
C ALA A 128 -18.62 1.13 11.07
N GLU A 129 -19.24 1.21 12.25
CA GLU A 129 -19.04 0.25 13.33
C GLU A 129 -19.47 -1.17 12.94
N ILE A 130 -20.62 -1.31 12.28
CA ILE A 130 -21.08 -2.60 11.74
C ILE A 130 -20.05 -3.13 10.73
N ARG A 131 -19.63 -2.30 9.78
CA ARG A 131 -18.67 -2.68 8.75
C ARG A 131 -17.32 -3.11 9.33
N LEU A 132 -16.83 -2.38 10.34
CA LEU A 132 -15.57 -2.70 11.03
C LEU A 132 -15.66 -4.01 11.82
N SER A 133 -16.81 -4.23 12.48
CA SER A 133 -17.09 -5.49 13.17
C SER A 133 -17.09 -6.68 12.20
N ASP A 134 -17.76 -6.55 11.05
CA ASP A 134 -17.80 -7.59 10.00
C ASP A 134 -16.41 -7.90 9.44
N LEU A 135 -15.54 -6.88 9.35
CA LEU A 135 -14.14 -7.04 8.94
C LEU A 135 -13.26 -7.69 10.02
N GLY A 136 -13.73 -7.76 11.27
CA GLY A 136 -12.95 -8.20 12.42
C GLY A 136 -11.88 -7.18 12.83
N TYR A 137 -12.14 -5.89 12.61
CA TYR A 137 -11.25 -4.80 12.99
C TYR A 137 -11.63 -4.28 14.38
N SER A 138 -10.68 -3.72 15.10
CA SER A 138 -10.91 -2.91 16.29
C SER A 138 -10.80 -1.42 15.96
N TRP A 139 -11.55 -0.59 16.70
CA TRP A 139 -11.61 0.85 16.42
C TRP A 139 -11.91 1.68 17.64
N ASN A 140 -11.57 2.95 17.56
CA ASN A 140 -11.98 3.99 18.51
C ASN A 140 -12.30 5.27 17.76
N TRP A 141 -13.41 5.93 18.12
CA TRP A 141 -13.66 7.31 17.70
C TRP A 141 -12.76 8.24 18.52
N ILE A 142 -12.09 9.14 17.82
CA ILE A 142 -11.19 10.15 18.43
C ILE A 142 -11.68 11.55 18.09
N GLU A 143 -11.02 12.56 18.63
CA GLU A 143 -11.37 13.98 18.45
C GLU A 143 -11.51 14.35 16.95
N GLY A 144 -12.40 15.31 16.64
CA GLY A 144 -12.64 15.77 15.27
C GLY A 144 -13.38 14.76 14.38
N ASP A 145 -14.20 13.87 14.97
CA ASP A 145 -14.93 12.83 14.23
C ASP A 145 -14.01 11.88 13.44
N SER A 146 -12.76 11.76 13.87
CA SER A 146 -11.79 10.87 13.28
C SER A 146 -11.91 9.46 13.85
N LEU A 147 -11.50 8.48 13.05
CA LEU A 147 -11.62 7.06 13.34
C LEU A 147 -10.23 6.42 13.38
N SER A 148 -9.80 5.96 14.57
CA SER A 148 -8.62 5.12 14.73
C SER A 148 -9.00 3.66 14.53
N VAL A 149 -8.31 2.97 13.63
CA VAL A 149 -8.61 1.59 13.24
C VAL A 149 -7.36 0.73 13.33
N THR A 150 -7.55 -0.48 13.89
CA THR A 150 -6.55 -1.56 13.85
C THR A 150 -7.15 -2.74 13.08
N THR A 151 -6.46 -3.21 12.07
CA THR A 151 -6.92 -4.37 11.28
C THR A 151 -6.80 -5.67 12.09
N LYS A 152 -7.50 -6.72 11.65
CA LYS A 152 -7.12 -8.08 12.06
C LYS A 152 -5.74 -8.44 11.48
N PRO A 153 -5.08 -9.48 11.99
CA PRO A 153 -3.85 -9.98 11.37
C PRO A 153 -4.06 -10.41 9.92
N PHE A 154 -3.19 -9.91 9.03
CA PHE A 154 -3.06 -10.36 7.65
C PHE A 154 -1.77 -11.15 7.48
N ALA A 155 -1.77 -12.14 6.60
CA ALA A 155 -0.54 -12.82 6.22
C ALA A 155 0.46 -11.81 5.63
N ALA A 156 1.68 -11.82 6.14
CA ALA A 156 2.77 -10.97 5.62
C ALA A 156 3.52 -11.64 4.46
N ILE A 157 3.34 -12.94 4.31
CA ILE A 157 3.97 -13.79 3.30
C ILE A 157 2.86 -14.52 2.56
N LYS A 158 2.95 -14.53 1.23
CA LYS A 158 1.99 -15.17 0.33
C LYS A 158 2.66 -16.30 -0.43
N GLU A 159 2.05 -17.47 -0.42
CA GLU A 159 2.42 -18.55 -1.32
C GLU A 159 1.89 -18.27 -2.73
N LEU A 160 2.74 -18.46 -3.72
CA LEU A 160 2.46 -18.22 -5.12
C LEU A 160 2.08 -19.53 -5.82
N MET A 161 1.45 -19.44 -6.99
CA MET A 161 0.99 -20.63 -7.75
C MET A 161 2.11 -21.58 -8.17
N ASP A 162 3.34 -21.08 -8.26
CA ASP A 162 4.53 -21.87 -8.60
C ASP A 162 5.25 -22.45 -7.38
N GLY A 163 4.66 -22.32 -6.18
CA GLY A 163 5.22 -22.79 -4.92
C GLY A 163 6.25 -21.88 -4.27
N ASN A 164 6.65 -20.79 -4.93
CA ASN A 164 7.49 -19.77 -4.32
C ASN A 164 6.71 -18.97 -3.27
N LYS A 165 7.43 -18.29 -2.37
CA LYS A 165 6.85 -17.38 -1.39
C LYS A 165 7.22 -15.93 -1.73
N SER A 166 6.32 -15.02 -1.44
CA SER A 166 6.48 -13.58 -1.64
C SER A 166 6.29 -12.86 -0.32
N PHE A 167 7.15 -11.89 0.00
CA PHE A 167 6.98 -10.98 1.13
C PHE A 167 5.89 -9.95 0.81
N PHE A 168 4.62 -10.42 0.84
CA PHE A 168 3.43 -9.72 0.36
C PHE A 168 2.78 -8.89 1.46
N ASN A 169 3.14 -7.62 1.57
CA ASN A 169 2.65 -6.73 2.62
C ASN A 169 2.92 -5.25 2.30
N GLN A 170 2.61 -4.36 3.26
CA GLN A 170 2.95 -2.94 3.21
C GLN A 170 3.86 -2.50 4.37
N VAL A 171 4.65 -3.40 4.93
CA VAL A 171 5.51 -3.12 6.10
C VAL A 171 6.44 -1.93 5.86
N LEU A 172 7.12 -1.87 4.70
CA LEU A 172 8.02 -0.75 4.38
C LEU A 172 7.25 0.57 4.24
N ALA A 173 6.17 0.58 3.47
CA ALA A 173 5.36 1.80 3.27
C ALA A 173 4.75 2.29 4.59
N ALA A 174 4.24 1.39 5.42
CA ALA A 174 3.66 1.74 6.70
C ALA A 174 4.71 2.26 7.69
N SER A 175 5.87 1.59 7.78
CA SER A 175 6.91 1.97 8.74
C SER A 175 7.64 3.26 8.38
N LEU A 176 7.81 3.56 7.09
CA LEU A 176 8.64 4.66 6.60
C LEU A 176 7.83 5.85 6.07
N GLY A 177 6.60 5.61 5.59
CA GLY A 177 5.83 6.61 4.86
C GLY A 177 4.50 7.03 5.48
N TRP A 178 3.88 6.21 6.33
CA TRP A 178 2.61 6.59 6.93
C TRP A 178 2.84 7.57 8.09
N LYS A 179 2.07 8.63 8.12
CA LYS A 179 2.18 9.62 9.18
C LYS A 179 1.78 9.06 10.53
N LYS A 180 2.56 9.44 11.53
CA LYS A 180 2.12 9.46 12.93
C LYS A 180 1.62 10.86 13.23
N ASN A 181 0.44 11.00 13.81
CA ASN A 181 -0.12 12.32 14.15
C ASN A 181 0.51 12.87 15.45
N SER A 182 1.04 11.99 16.31
CA SER A 182 1.78 12.34 17.53
C SER A 182 2.80 11.26 17.89
N GLU A 183 3.72 11.58 18.81
CA GLU A 183 4.68 10.60 19.35
C GLU A 183 3.99 9.45 20.12
N ASN A 184 2.77 9.70 20.62
CA ASN A 184 1.98 8.71 21.36
C ASN A 184 1.10 7.83 20.45
N ASP A 185 1.12 8.05 19.12
CA ASP A 185 0.34 7.24 18.20
C ASP A 185 0.88 5.82 18.10
N LEU A 186 -0.03 4.89 17.88
CA LEU A 186 0.31 3.50 17.61
C LEU A 186 1.24 3.41 16.39
N SER A 187 2.20 2.50 16.44
CA SER A 187 3.00 2.18 15.25
C SER A 187 2.07 1.81 14.09
N PRO A 188 2.28 2.37 12.88
CA PRO A 188 1.40 2.10 11.74
C PRO A 188 1.32 0.63 11.35
N VAL A 189 2.34 -0.17 11.69
CA VAL A 189 2.37 -1.61 11.47
C VAL A 189 3.06 -2.31 12.63
N LYS A 190 2.51 -3.47 13.03
CA LYS A 190 3.04 -4.36 14.07
C LYS A 190 2.93 -5.81 13.59
N PHE A 191 3.58 -6.74 14.30
CA PHE A 191 3.23 -8.14 14.16
C PHE A 191 1.78 -8.39 14.56
N GLY A 192 1.15 -9.41 13.99
CA GLY A 192 -0.26 -9.73 14.26
C GLY A 192 -0.57 -10.10 15.70
N ASN A 193 0.42 -10.43 16.53
CA ASN A 193 0.30 -10.63 17.96
C ASN A 193 0.40 -9.32 18.77
N GLY A 194 0.53 -8.18 18.11
CA GLY A 194 0.63 -6.85 18.72
C GLY A 194 2.05 -6.39 19.10
N GLU A 195 3.07 -7.24 18.94
CA GLU A 195 4.46 -6.87 19.17
C GLU A 195 4.96 -5.87 18.11
N GLU A 196 5.81 -4.94 18.53
CA GLU A 196 6.47 -4.01 17.61
C GLU A 196 7.43 -4.77 16.68
N ILE A 197 7.48 -4.34 15.40
CA ILE A 197 8.53 -4.77 14.49
C ILE A 197 9.77 -3.92 14.80
N PRO A 198 10.90 -4.54 15.18
CA PRO A 198 12.11 -3.79 15.55
C PRO A 198 12.59 -2.88 14.42
N LYS A 199 13.05 -1.67 14.76
CA LYS A 199 13.61 -0.75 13.77
C LYS A 199 14.78 -1.37 12.98
N SER A 200 15.61 -2.19 13.65
CA SER A 200 16.68 -2.95 13.00
C SER A 200 16.15 -3.91 11.92
N SER A 201 15.04 -4.59 12.19
CA SER A 201 14.39 -5.46 11.20
C SER A 201 13.87 -4.67 9.99
N ILE A 202 13.25 -3.50 10.21
CA ILE A 202 12.83 -2.61 9.11
C ILE A 202 14.05 -2.15 8.29
N GLN A 203 15.19 -1.85 8.92
CA GLN A 203 16.42 -1.48 8.24
C GLN A 203 16.97 -2.61 7.37
N ILE A 204 16.96 -3.85 7.87
CA ILE A 204 17.38 -5.05 7.11
C ILE A 204 16.49 -5.21 5.88
N ILE A 205 15.16 -5.21 6.06
CA ILE A 205 14.19 -5.34 4.96
C ILE A 205 14.40 -4.22 3.92
N SER A 206 14.53 -2.97 4.38
CA SER A 206 14.73 -1.82 3.50
C SER A 206 16.03 -1.92 2.69
N LYS A 207 17.14 -2.31 3.32
CA LYS A 207 18.44 -2.48 2.65
C LYS A 207 18.39 -3.59 1.59
N LEU A 208 17.80 -4.73 1.90
CA LEU A 208 17.63 -5.84 0.96
C LEU A 208 16.71 -5.43 -0.19
N ALA A 209 15.57 -4.80 0.10
CA ALA A 209 14.68 -4.32 -0.93
C ALA A 209 15.36 -3.31 -1.87
N GLN A 210 16.16 -2.38 -1.34
CA GLN A 210 16.93 -1.43 -2.17
C GLN A 210 17.89 -2.13 -3.13
N SER A 211 18.60 -3.17 -2.68
CA SER A 211 19.54 -3.91 -3.52
C SER A 211 18.87 -4.70 -4.66
N LEU A 212 17.59 -5.01 -4.52
CA LEU A 212 16.77 -5.74 -5.50
C LEU A 212 15.87 -4.81 -6.34
N THR A 213 15.93 -3.50 -6.11
CA THR A 213 15.04 -2.54 -6.76
C THR A 213 15.57 -2.11 -8.12
N LEU A 214 14.73 -2.26 -9.12
CA LEU A 214 14.87 -1.62 -10.43
C LEU A 214 14.09 -0.29 -10.40
N LEU A 215 14.73 0.79 -10.83
CA LEU A 215 14.06 2.08 -11.04
C LEU A 215 13.54 2.16 -12.48
N ARG A 216 12.23 2.28 -12.63
CA ARG A 216 11.61 2.53 -13.94
C ARG A 216 11.40 4.03 -14.10
N GLU A 217 12.19 4.63 -14.97
CA GLU A 217 11.94 5.96 -15.52
C GLU A 217 10.75 5.90 -16.48
N TRP A 218 9.99 6.99 -16.55
CA TRP A 218 8.80 7.08 -17.38
C TRP A 218 9.05 7.96 -18.62
N GLU A 219 8.58 7.45 -19.75
CA GLU A 219 8.35 8.24 -20.94
C GLU A 219 6.85 8.37 -21.20
N ASP A 220 6.43 9.44 -21.91
CA ASP A 220 5.03 9.62 -22.30
C ASP A 220 4.56 8.42 -23.13
N ASN A 221 3.41 7.84 -22.77
CA ASN A 221 2.78 6.66 -23.34
C ASN A 221 3.37 5.29 -22.93
N ASP A 222 4.30 5.25 -21.99
CA ASP A 222 4.73 3.98 -21.41
C ASP A 222 3.59 3.24 -20.73
N ILE A 223 3.59 1.92 -20.87
CA ILE A 223 2.68 1.00 -20.16
C ILE A 223 3.51 -0.01 -19.38
N VAL A 224 3.18 -0.21 -18.11
CA VAL A 224 3.79 -1.23 -17.27
C VAL A 224 2.69 -2.10 -16.66
N LEU A 225 2.80 -3.41 -16.83
CA LEU A 225 1.97 -4.42 -16.18
C LEU A 225 2.77 -5.05 -15.05
N ILE A 226 2.18 -5.08 -13.85
CA ILE A 226 2.77 -5.65 -12.65
C ILE A 226 1.89 -6.80 -12.14
N ASP A 227 2.51 -7.95 -11.84
CA ASP A 227 1.94 -8.97 -10.97
C ASP A 227 2.08 -8.49 -9.51
N ASN A 228 0.97 -8.02 -8.95
CA ASN A 228 0.95 -7.47 -7.59
C ASN A 228 1.27 -8.50 -6.51
N TYR A 229 1.22 -9.80 -6.80
CA TYR A 229 1.61 -10.82 -5.83
C TYR A 229 3.12 -11.01 -5.73
N ARG A 230 3.86 -10.53 -6.75
CA ARG A 230 5.32 -10.71 -6.87
C ARG A 230 6.12 -9.42 -6.78
N VAL A 231 5.52 -8.29 -7.14
CA VAL A 231 6.28 -7.06 -7.33
C VAL A 231 5.69 -5.95 -6.48
N MET A 232 6.50 -5.47 -5.54
CA MET A 232 6.25 -4.20 -4.86
C MET A 232 6.59 -3.04 -5.78
N HIS A 233 5.86 -1.96 -5.62
CA HIS A 233 6.11 -0.71 -6.32
C HIS A 233 6.04 0.50 -5.38
N GLY A 234 6.47 1.64 -5.89
CA GLY A 234 6.44 2.90 -5.17
C GLY A 234 6.52 4.09 -6.12
N ARG A 235 6.85 5.27 -5.59
CA ARG A 235 7.07 6.49 -6.39
C ARG A 235 8.17 7.33 -5.76
N LYS A 236 9.19 7.66 -6.53
CA LYS A 236 10.19 8.65 -6.11
C LYS A 236 9.61 10.07 -6.17
N PRO A 237 10.09 11.01 -5.33
CA PRO A 237 9.77 12.42 -5.46
C PRO A 237 10.08 12.92 -6.87
N TYR A 238 9.38 13.97 -7.32
CA TYR A 238 9.59 14.54 -8.63
C TYR A 238 9.45 16.05 -8.65
N SER A 239 10.04 16.67 -9.67
CA SER A 239 10.00 18.11 -9.84
C SER A 239 10.05 18.51 -11.32
N GLY A 240 9.78 19.80 -11.58
CA GLY A 240 9.93 20.43 -12.90
C GLY A 240 8.82 20.12 -13.90
N GLY A 241 8.61 21.05 -14.82
CA GLY A 241 7.86 20.91 -16.05
C GLY A 241 6.38 20.64 -15.96
N LYS A 242 5.92 19.75 -16.81
CA LYS A 242 4.54 19.31 -16.92
C LYS A 242 4.08 18.59 -15.65
N ASN A 243 2.79 18.66 -15.35
CA ASN A 243 2.19 17.82 -14.32
C ASN A 243 2.38 16.36 -14.71
N ARG A 244 3.15 15.63 -13.88
CA ARG A 244 3.27 14.17 -14.02
C ARG A 244 1.88 13.56 -13.85
N GLU A 245 1.46 12.78 -14.84
CA GLU A 245 0.19 12.06 -14.77
C GLU A 245 0.43 10.58 -15.15
N VAL A 246 0.41 9.72 -14.14
CA VAL A 246 0.39 8.27 -14.32
C VAL A 246 -0.97 7.75 -13.91
N LEU A 247 -1.60 7.00 -14.77
CA LEU A 247 -2.89 6.39 -14.56
C LEU A 247 -2.72 4.94 -14.12
N VAL A 248 -3.71 4.41 -13.44
CA VAL A 248 -3.73 3.03 -12.96
C VAL A 248 -5.06 2.36 -13.28
N SER A 249 -5.00 1.09 -13.64
CA SER A 249 -6.14 0.18 -13.71
C SER A 249 -5.80 -1.10 -12.96
N LEU A 250 -6.77 -1.61 -12.21
CA LEU A 250 -6.61 -2.77 -11.35
C LEU A 250 -7.48 -3.92 -11.85
N THR A 251 -6.96 -5.15 -11.72
CA THR A 251 -7.69 -6.36 -12.13
C THR A 251 -7.49 -7.50 -11.13
N THR A 252 -8.42 -8.43 -11.12
CA THR A 252 -8.34 -9.69 -10.37
C THR A 252 -7.85 -10.84 -11.23
#